data_513c740cde73b43152baca382f35336f
#
_entry.id   513c740cde73b43152baca382f35336f
#
_cell.length_a   1.000
_cell.length_b   1.000
_cell.length_c   1.000
_cell.angle_alpha   90.00
_cell.angle_beta   90.00
_cell.angle_gamma   90.00
#
_symmetry.space_group_name_H-M   'P 1'
#
loop_
_entity.id
_entity.type
_entity.pdbx_description
1 polymer ?
#
loop_
_entity_poly.entity_id
_entity_poly.type
_entity_poly.pdbx_seq_one_letter_code
_entity_poly.pdbx_strand_id
1 'polypeptide(L)'
;MDLVLTDTLAVTCDDTRRVIFHAGIVVRGNRIAAVGPTVEIEAAHPDLPRMDASRLVVLPGLINAHTHSVLIALRGTVEDWDGEAIYNFMSPISYVMTAEERGVLAQLACLEAIQCGTTMLVDPFRHVTGYAGAMAATGMRLVLSESCADIDTRRIRHGDYTVDPAFGAAFLERATALIETWHGKHDGRVRCQVAAHAPDNCSPAMLASLRELAATHGLTRTVHMAQSEGEVAATQRAHGLTPAAYLEREGWLGPDVVGAHWTFCTRADIDLLAARGVRMAHCPASISRRRLHPALIGTIRDAGVRVVLGTDNMSADLFPTMAVGAMLHRTGRGREKEGGVVPTPQDVLDMVTRSAADSVGAPDLGRIEAGMRADLTLIDMDQAAMRPAIRPLSNIVHYGHPGVVHSTMVDGTWLMRDRRLMTIDEPALLREAQAVTRRVWDRLVAANPDLARPDMQWFD
;
A
#
# COMPACT_ATOMS: atom_id res chain seq x y z
N MET A 1 -2.48 -11.85 22.51
CA MET A 1 -1.90 -11.79 23.87
C MET A 1 -2.69 -10.77 24.70
N ASP A 2 -2.53 -10.75 26.04
CA ASP A 2 -3.24 -9.82 26.89
C ASP A 2 -2.21 -8.95 27.60
N LEU A 3 -2.31 -7.63 27.48
CA LEU A 3 -1.39 -6.67 28.11
C LEU A 3 -1.98 -5.26 28.17
N VAL A 4 -1.39 -4.42 29.00
CA VAL A 4 -1.61 -2.97 29.04
C VAL A 4 -0.32 -2.28 28.60
N LEU A 5 -0.40 -1.43 27.55
CA LEU A 5 0.61 -0.42 27.27
C LEU A 5 0.32 0.77 28.17
N THR A 6 1.30 1.20 28.97
CA THR A 6 1.10 2.26 29.97
C THR A 6 1.88 3.52 29.64
N ASP A 7 1.32 4.66 30.04
CA ASP A 7 1.93 5.99 30.03
C ASP A 7 2.37 6.50 28.65
N THR A 8 1.74 6.01 27.56
CA THR A 8 2.09 6.38 26.19
C THR A 8 1.43 7.69 25.73
N LEU A 9 1.92 8.24 24.62
CA LEU A 9 1.16 9.19 23.80
C LEU A 9 0.34 8.39 22.78
N ALA A 10 -0.96 8.25 22.97
CA ALA A 10 -1.84 7.56 22.02
C ALA A 10 -2.43 8.55 21.00
N VAL A 11 -2.15 8.32 19.71
CA VAL A 11 -2.77 9.02 18.58
C VAL A 11 -3.84 8.13 18.03
N THR A 12 -5.09 8.40 18.35
CA THR A 12 -6.17 7.43 18.14
C THR A 12 -6.59 7.28 16.67
N CYS A 13 -6.40 8.32 15.85
CA CYS A 13 -6.95 8.40 14.50
C CYS A 13 -8.45 8.08 14.43
N ASP A 14 -9.17 8.21 15.53
CA ASP A 14 -10.63 8.10 15.59
C ASP A 14 -11.32 9.30 14.90
N ASP A 15 -12.65 9.28 14.86
CA ASP A 15 -13.42 10.32 14.18
C ASP A 15 -13.23 11.72 14.81
N THR A 16 -12.86 11.78 16.08
CA THR A 16 -12.55 13.01 16.82
C THR A 16 -11.06 13.34 16.85
N ARG A 17 -10.20 12.48 16.29
CA ARG A 17 -8.75 12.66 16.19
C ARG A 17 -8.10 12.94 17.55
N ARG A 18 -8.51 12.19 18.59
CA ARG A 18 -7.97 12.37 19.95
C ARG A 18 -6.48 12.05 19.99
N VAL A 19 -5.77 12.86 20.74
CA VAL A 19 -4.39 12.59 21.18
C VAL A 19 -4.42 12.54 22.69
N ILE A 20 -4.14 11.37 23.26
CA ILE A 20 -4.25 11.12 24.70
C ILE A 20 -2.84 11.01 25.27
N PHE A 21 -2.49 11.97 26.14
CA PHE A 21 -1.25 11.96 26.89
C PHE A 21 -1.39 11.03 28.09
N HIS A 22 -0.29 10.37 28.49
CA HIS A 22 -0.29 9.39 29.57
C HIS A 22 -1.40 8.35 29.42
N ALA A 23 -1.54 7.83 28.21
CA ALA A 23 -2.57 6.88 27.85
C ALA A 23 -2.21 5.46 28.27
N GLY A 24 -3.21 4.71 28.74
CA GLY A 24 -3.21 3.26 28.82
C GLY A 24 -3.99 2.66 27.65
N ILE A 25 -3.45 1.62 27.02
CA ILE A 25 -4.12 0.85 25.96
C ILE A 25 -4.15 -0.61 26.37
N VAL A 26 -5.36 -1.17 26.49
CA VAL A 26 -5.57 -2.57 26.82
C VAL A 26 -5.72 -3.39 25.56
N VAL A 27 -4.86 -4.37 25.37
CA VAL A 27 -5.00 -5.41 24.34
C VAL A 27 -5.49 -6.69 25.02
N ARG A 28 -6.58 -7.28 24.49
CA ARG A 28 -7.07 -8.63 24.86
C ARG A 28 -7.28 -9.45 23.59
N GLY A 29 -6.56 -10.57 23.51
CA GLY A 29 -6.58 -11.41 22.30
C GLY A 29 -6.10 -10.62 21.08
N ASN A 30 -7.00 -10.44 20.11
CA ASN A 30 -6.72 -9.72 18.87
C ASN A 30 -7.37 -8.32 18.80
N ARG A 31 -7.87 -7.79 19.96
CA ARG A 31 -8.62 -6.52 19.98
C ARG A 31 -8.10 -5.56 21.03
N ILE A 32 -8.31 -4.28 20.76
CA ILE A 32 -8.19 -3.21 21.74
C ILE A 32 -9.43 -3.28 22.63
N ALA A 33 -9.25 -3.59 23.92
CA ALA A 33 -10.35 -3.70 24.86
C ALA A 33 -10.72 -2.36 25.48
N ALA A 34 -9.72 -1.49 25.73
CA ALA A 34 -9.93 -0.16 26.28
C ALA A 34 -8.79 0.79 25.92
N VAL A 35 -9.06 2.09 25.90
CA VAL A 35 -8.08 3.17 25.81
C VAL A 35 -8.54 4.37 26.62
N GLY A 36 -7.65 4.96 27.40
CA GLY A 36 -7.94 6.10 28.28
C GLY A 36 -6.73 6.50 29.14
N PRO A 37 -6.89 7.37 30.13
CA PRO A 37 -5.82 7.72 31.06
C PRO A 37 -5.23 6.47 31.74
N THR A 38 -3.92 6.35 31.81
CA THR A 38 -3.22 5.17 32.36
C THR A 38 -3.73 4.79 33.77
N VAL A 39 -3.94 5.78 34.64
CA VAL A 39 -4.38 5.53 36.03
C VAL A 39 -5.74 4.84 36.06
N GLU A 40 -6.68 5.24 35.21
CA GLU A 40 -8.01 4.64 35.12
C GLU A 40 -7.93 3.23 34.54
N ILE A 41 -7.12 3.06 33.46
CA ILE A 41 -6.91 1.77 32.80
C ILE A 41 -6.28 0.76 33.74
N GLU A 42 -5.24 1.14 34.49
CA GLU A 42 -4.57 0.25 35.45
C GLU A 42 -5.48 -0.14 36.62
N ALA A 43 -6.29 0.79 37.09
CA ALA A 43 -7.28 0.50 38.15
C ALA A 43 -8.37 -0.47 37.66
N ALA A 44 -8.80 -0.36 36.39
CA ALA A 44 -9.82 -1.23 35.84
C ALA A 44 -9.27 -2.62 35.39
N HIS A 45 -7.95 -2.73 35.14
CA HIS A 45 -7.30 -3.95 34.67
C HIS A 45 -6.06 -4.32 35.48
N PRO A 46 -6.18 -4.53 36.83
CA PRO A 46 -5.03 -4.76 37.73
C PRO A 46 -4.34 -6.11 37.48
N ASP A 47 -5.02 -7.05 36.87
CA ASP A 47 -4.59 -8.43 36.57
C ASP A 47 -3.70 -8.55 35.31
N LEU A 48 -3.66 -7.52 34.44
CA LEU A 48 -2.93 -7.61 33.19
C LEU A 48 -1.45 -7.25 33.34
N PRO A 49 -0.56 -7.95 32.62
CA PRO A 49 0.84 -7.55 32.54
C PRO A 49 0.96 -6.17 31.90
N ARG A 50 1.90 -5.38 32.38
CA ARG A 50 2.16 -4.02 31.93
C ARG A 50 3.42 -3.95 31.08
N MET A 51 3.36 -3.10 30.04
CA MET A 51 4.51 -2.69 29.26
C MET A 51 4.61 -1.16 29.35
N ASP A 52 5.70 -0.68 29.94
CA ASP A 52 6.01 0.75 29.95
C ASP A 52 6.22 1.26 28.53
N ALA A 53 5.40 2.21 28.13
CA ALA A 53 5.42 2.87 26.83
C ALA A 53 5.63 4.39 26.94
N SER A 54 6.17 4.87 28.07
CA SER A 54 6.29 6.30 28.40
C SER A 54 7.15 7.12 27.42
N ARG A 55 8.06 6.47 26.69
CA ARG A 55 8.86 7.09 25.61
C ARG A 55 8.28 6.87 24.21
N LEU A 56 7.16 6.18 24.10
CA LEU A 56 6.60 5.75 22.82
C LEU A 56 5.37 6.57 22.46
N VAL A 57 5.24 6.83 21.17
CA VAL A 57 3.95 7.20 20.55
C VAL A 57 3.33 5.95 19.98
N VAL A 58 2.09 5.66 20.33
CA VAL A 58 1.33 4.55 19.77
C VAL A 58 0.34 5.09 18.74
N LEU A 59 0.46 4.55 17.53
CA LEU A 59 -0.40 4.79 16.39
C LEU A 59 -1.20 3.53 16.08
N PRO A 60 -2.36 3.63 15.40
CA PRO A 60 -2.90 2.48 14.68
C PRO A 60 -1.84 1.96 13.71
N GLY A 61 -1.83 0.66 13.47
CA GLY A 61 -0.93 0.08 12.48
C GLY A 61 -1.04 0.78 11.13
N LEU A 62 0.11 1.09 10.52
CA LEU A 62 0.14 1.77 9.23
C LEU A 62 -0.34 0.81 8.13
N ILE A 63 -1.05 1.34 7.14
CA ILE A 63 -1.64 0.62 6.02
C ILE A 63 -1.07 1.16 4.72
N ASN A 64 -0.39 0.30 3.97
CA ASN A 64 0.09 0.60 2.63
C ASN A 64 -1.02 0.25 1.63
N ALA A 65 -1.70 1.27 1.11
CA ALA A 65 -2.93 1.09 0.33
C ALA A 65 -2.71 0.67 -1.13
N HIS A 66 -1.46 0.59 -1.59
CA HIS A 66 -1.08 0.11 -2.92
C HIS A 66 0.40 -0.22 -2.96
N THR A 67 0.73 -1.48 -3.24
CA THR A 67 2.12 -1.93 -3.40
C THR A 67 2.21 -3.07 -4.41
N HIS A 68 3.43 -3.32 -4.90
CA HIS A 68 3.77 -4.46 -5.75
C HIS A 68 4.99 -5.15 -5.13
N SER A 69 4.74 -6.01 -4.13
CA SER A 69 5.76 -6.55 -3.24
C SER A 69 6.95 -7.20 -3.97
N VAL A 70 6.69 -7.97 -5.02
CA VAL A 70 7.78 -8.66 -5.78
C VAL A 70 8.63 -7.71 -6.63
N LEU A 71 8.15 -6.47 -6.92
CA LEU A 71 8.91 -5.49 -7.68
C LEU A 71 10.06 -4.85 -6.88
N ILE A 72 10.23 -5.24 -5.61
CA ILE A 72 11.44 -4.94 -4.84
C ILE A 72 12.71 -5.42 -5.56
N ALA A 73 12.60 -6.42 -6.45
CA ALA A 73 13.67 -6.88 -7.33
C ALA A 73 14.21 -5.81 -8.29
N LEU A 74 13.48 -4.72 -8.49
CA LEU A 74 13.90 -3.60 -9.35
C LEU A 74 14.53 -2.44 -8.57
N ARG A 75 14.60 -2.53 -7.25
CA ARG A 75 15.15 -1.44 -6.41
C ARG A 75 16.58 -1.09 -6.80
N GLY A 76 16.84 0.22 -7.00
CA GLY A 76 18.14 0.74 -7.38
C GLY A 76 18.52 0.52 -8.85
N THR A 77 17.57 0.16 -9.72
CA THR A 77 17.87 -0.19 -11.12
C THR A 77 17.13 0.65 -12.16
N VAL A 78 15.87 1.00 -11.89
CA VAL A 78 15.02 1.69 -12.88
C VAL A 78 14.58 3.09 -12.46
N GLU A 79 14.98 3.56 -11.30
CA GLU A 79 14.65 4.88 -10.78
C GLU A 79 15.24 5.99 -11.65
N ASP A 80 16.44 5.77 -12.17
CA ASP A 80 17.16 6.71 -13.03
C ASP A 80 16.98 6.40 -14.53
N TRP A 81 16.09 5.48 -14.86
CA TRP A 81 15.78 5.12 -16.26
C TRP A 81 15.03 6.26 -16.96
N ASP A 82 15.45 6.60 -18.17
CA ASP A 82 14.90 7.71 -18.96
C ASP A 82 13.66 7.34 -19.77
N GLY A 83 13.34 6.06 -19.86
CA GLY A 83 12.22 5.52 -20.62
C GLY A 83 11.03 5.09 -19.78
N GLU A 84 10.07 4.48 -20.44
CA GLU A 84 8.89 3.91 -19.81
C GLU A 84 9.27 2.61 -19.08
N ALA A 85 9.20 2.60 -17.72
CA ALA A 85 9.65 1.48 -16.90
C ALA A 85 8.59 0.38 -16.73
N ILE A 86 7.29 0.71 -16.87
CA ILE A 86 6.19 -0.20 -16.55
C ILE A 86 6.21 -1.40 -17.49
N TYR A 87 6.21 -1.14 -18.81
CA TYR A 87 6.16 -2.19 -19.82
C TYR A 87 7.54 -2.69 -20.25
N ASN A 88 8.62 -1.95 -19.96
CA ASN A 88 9.98 -2.40 -20.24
C ASN A 88 10.57 -3.29 -19.15
N PHE A 89 10.29 -3.03 -17.87
CA PHE A 89 10.89 -3.76 -16.75
C PHE A 89 9.87 -4.37 -15.81
N MET A 90 8.91 -3.57 -15.29
CA MET A 90 8.00 -4.01 -14.20
C MET A 90 7.05 -5.12 -14.66
N SER A 91 6.55 -5.05 -15.90
CA SER A 91 5.74 -6.13 -16.45
C SER A 91 6.59 -7.34 -16.82
N PRO A 92 7.64 -7.25 -17.65
CA PRO A 92 8.44 -8.41 -18.07
C PRO A 92 9.06 -9.18 -16.90
N ILE A 93 9.59 -8.52 -15.86
CA ILE A 93 10.23 -9.19 -14.73
C ILE A 93 9.27 -10.13 -14.00
N SER A 94 7.98 -9.78 -13.93
CA SER A 94 6.98 -10.59 -13.26
C SER A 94 6.73 -11.95 -13.93
N TYR A 95 7.03 -12.08 -15.22
CA TYR A 95 6.84 -13.33 -15.97
C TYR A 95 8.06 -14.25 -15.95
N VAL A 96 9.23 -13.76 -15.57
CA VAL A 96 10.46 -14.58 -15.52
C VAL A 96 10.75 -15.14 -14.12
N MET A 97 10.00 -14.74 -13.10
CA MET A 97 10.13 -15.25 -11.73
C MET A 97 9.43 -16.61 -11.56
N THR A 98 10.03 -17.52 -10.79
CA THR A 98 9.31 -18.71 -10.26
C THR A 98 8.40 -18.32 -9.09
N ALA A 99 7.53 -19.25 -8.65
CA ALA A 99 6.67 -19.02 -7.49
C ALA A 99 7.49 -18.83 -6.19
N GLU A 100 8.54 -19.65 -6.01
CA GLU A 100 9.44 -19.56 -4.85
C GLU A 100 10.16 -18.22 -4.82
N GLU A 101 10.66 -17.74 -5.95
CA GLU A 101 11.37 -16.48 -6.04
C GLU A 101 10.45 -15.29 -5.74
N ARG A 102 9.20 -15.33 -6.24
CA ARG A 102 8.18 -14.34 -5.84
C ARG A 102 7.94 -14.39 -4.33
N GLY A 103 7.88 -15.59 -3.75
CA GLY A 103 7.72 -15.78 -2.31
C GLY A 103 8.81 -15.09 -1.51
N VAL A 104 10.07 -15.29 -1.88
CA VAL A 104 11.23 -14.66 -1.22
C VAL A 104 11.18 -13.13 -1.33
N LEU A 105 10.93 -12.61 -2.53
CA LEU A 105 10.87 -11.15 -2.76
C LEU A 105 9.68 -10.50 -2.05
N ALA A 106 8.52 -11.16 -2.05
CA ALA A 106 7.35 -10.69 -1.32
C ALA A 106 7.57 -10.70 0.21
N GLN A 107 8.26 -11.71 0.75
CA GLN A 107 8.68 -11.73 2.15
C GLN A 107 9.65 -10.60 2.48
N LEU A 108 10.58 -10.25 1.58
CA LEU A 108 11.47 -9.09 1.75
C LEU A 108 10.67 -7.79 1.85
N ALA A 109 9.64 -7.61 1.02
CA ALA A 109 8.75 -6.45 1.13
C ALA A 109 7.96 -6.45 2.44
N CYS A 110 7.47 -7.62 2.90
CA CYS A 110 6.82 -7.74 4.21
C CYS A 110 7.77 -7.41 5.36
N LEU A 111 9.03 -7.86 5.30
CA LEU A 111 10.06 -7.54 6.29
C LEU A 111 10.26 -6.02 6.39
N GLU A 112 10.50 -5.34 5.26
CA GLU A 112 10.64 -3.88 5.23
C GLU A 112 9.39 -3.19 5.79
N ALA A 113 8.20 -3.62 5.39
CA ALA A 113 6.93 -3.10 5.88
C ALA A 113 6.81 -3.22 7.41
N ILE A 114 7.11 -4.40 7.98
CA ILE A 114 7.08 -4.62 9.44
C ILE A 114 8.06 -3.69 10.15
N GLN A 115 9.27 -3.53 9.61
CA GLN A 115 10.29 -2.63 10.18
C GLN A 115 9.88 -1.15 10.11
N CYS A 116 8.99 -0.80 9.17
CA CYS A 116 8.42 0.54 9.02
C CYS A 116 7.12 0.75 9.80
N GLY A 117 6.66 -0.23 10.59
CA GLY A 117 5.42 -0.12 11.33
C GLY A 117 4.15 -0.35 10.49
N THR A 118 4.29 -0.81 9.26
CA THR A 118 3.16 -1.18 8.41
C THR A 118 2.61 -2.53 8.86
N THR A 119 1.31 -2.59 9.13
CA THR A 119 0.61 -3.81 9.57
C THR A 119 -0.18 -4.45 8.45
N MET A 120 -0.57 -3.68 7.42
CA MET A 120 -1.31 -4.17 6.26
C MET A 120 -0.66 -3.74 4.94
N LEU A 121 -0.53 -4.69 4.01
CA LEU A 121 -0.18 -4.44 2.61
C LEU A 121 -1.38 -4.73 1.70
N VAL A 122 -1.66 -3.81 0.77
CA VAL A 122 -2.59 -4.00 -0.35
C VAL A 122 -1.74 -4.27 -1.60
N ASP A 123 -1.75 -5.51 -2.10
CA ASP A 123 -0.87 -5.97 -3.19
C ASP A 123 -1.67 -6.44 -4.42
N PRO A 124 -2.07 -5.54 -5.33
CA PRO A 124 -2.67 -5.87 -6.61
C PRO A 124 -1.59 -6.13 -7.66
N PHE A 125 -1.08 -7.37 -7.71
CA PHE A 125 -0.05 -7.70 -8.68
C PHE A 125 -0.36 -9.00 -9.44
N ARG A 126 0.64 -9.59 -10.12
CA ARG A 126 0.48 -10.79 -10.95
C ARG A 126 1.01 -12.03 -10.26
N HIS A 127 0.35 -13.17 -10.53
CA HIS A 127 0.73 -14.48 -9.99
C HIS A 127 0.70 -14.53 -8.46
N VAL A 128 -0.20 -13.76 -7.85
CA VAL A 128 -0.29 -13.58 -6.38
C VAL A 128 -0.58 -14.90 -5.66
N THR A 129 -1.38 -15.77 -6.25
CA THR A 129 -1.64 -17.12 -5.71
C THR A 129 -0.35 -17.89 -5.40
N GLY A 130 0.69 -17.71 -6.23
CA GLY A 130 1.97 -18.41 -6.08
C GLY A 130 2.83 -17.91 -4.92
N TYR A 131 2.56 -16.73 -4.33
CA TYR A 131 3.35 -16.19 -3.23
C TYR A 131 2.52 -15.70 -2.02
N ALA A 132 1.20 -15.75 -2.10
CA ALA A 132 0.30 -15.37 -1.02
C ALA A 132 0.62 -16.09 0.31
N GLY A 133 0.95 -17.39 0.25
CA GLY A 133 1.32 -18.18 1.41
C GLY A 133 2.61 -17.68 2.09
N ALA A 134 3.61 -17.29 1.31
CA ALA A 134 4.85 -16.74 1.82
C ALA A 134 4.62 -15.40 2.55
N MET A 135 3.78 -14.51 1.99
CA MET A 135 3.38 -13.27 2.67
C MET A 135 2.57 -13.54 3.94
N ALA A 136 1.59 -14.44 3.88
CA ALA A 136 0.72 -14.77 5.02
C ALA A 136 1.52 -15.34 6.21
N ALA A 137 2.58 -16.12 5.93
CA ALA A 137 3.47 -16.70 6.93
C ALA A 137 4.23 -15.64 7.75
N THR A 138 4.44 -14.43 7.22
CA THR A 138 5.09 -13.33 7.96
C THR A 138 4.24 -12.78 9.12
N GLY A 139 2.96 -13.12 9.17
CA GLY A 139 2.02 -12.61 10.16
C GLY A 139 1.35 -11.28 9.79
N MET A 140 1.75 -10.64 8.69
CA MET A 140 1.13 -9.38 8.22
C MET A 140 -0.33 -9.56 7.83
N ARG A 141 -1.08 -8.48 7.94
CA ARG A 141 -2.41 -8.37 7.33
C ARG A 141 -2.26 -8.04 5.85
N LEU A 142 -3.07 -8.69 5.02
CA LEU A 142 -2.94 -8.62 3.56
C LEU A 142 -4.30 -8.37 2.90
N VAL A 143 -4.30 -7.54 1.86
CA VAL A 143 -5.38 -7.46 0.87
C VAL A 143 -4.76 -7.79 -0.49
N LEU A 144 -5.05 -8.96 -1.01
CA LEU A 144 -4.41 -9.53 -2.19
C LEU A 144 -5.33 -9.48 -3.39
N SER A 145 -4.78 -9.24 -4.58
CA SER A 145 -5.53 -9.37 -5.83
C SER A 145 -4.65 -9.73 -7.02
N GLU A 146 -5.13 -10.59 -7.88
CA GLU A 146 -4.55 -10.79 -9.20
C GLU A 146 -4.92 -9.59 -10.07
N SER A 147 -3.93 -8.87 -10.57
CA SER A 147 -4.10 -7.68 -11.41
C SER A 147 -4.34 -8.13 -12.85
N CYS A 148 -5.61 -8.27 -13.21
CA CYS A 148 -6.05 -8.89 -14.45
C CYS A 148 -5.94 -7.97 -15.66
N ALA A 149 -5.60 -8.55 -16.80
CA ALA A 149 -5.59 -7.92 -18.12
C ALA A 149 -5.93 -8.98 -19.17
N ASP A 150 -6.49 -8.59 -20.30
CA ASP A 150 -6.68 -9.44 -21.47
C ASP A 150 -5.93 -8.95 -22.72
N ILE A 151 -5.06 -7.95 -22.53
CA ILE A 151 -4.00 -7.55 -23.45
C ILE A 151 -2.67 -7.91 -22.82
N ASP A 152 -1.84 -8.69 -23.53
CA ASP A 152 -0.56 -9.14 -22.99
C ASP A 152 0.40 -7.96 -22.80
N THR A 153 0.60 -7.59 -21.54
CA THR A 153 1.40 -6.42 -21.16
C THR A 153 2.86 -6.50 -21.59
N ARG A 154 3.39 -7.69 -21.98
CA ARG A 154 4.73 -7.85 -22.56
C ARG A 154 4.82 -7.32 -24.00
N ARG A 155 3.68 -7.24 -24.71
CA ARG A 155 3.60 -6.77 -26.09
C ARG A 155 3.42 -5.25 -26.17
N ILE A 156 2.91 -4.61 -25.13
CA ILE A 156 2.57 -3.17 -25.11
C ILE A 156 3.80 -2.31 -25.42
N ARG A 157 4.99 -2.67 -24.95
CA ARG A 157 6.24 -1.97 -25.29
C ARG A 157 6.56 -1.94 -26.78
N HIS A 158 5.97 -2.85 -27.57
CA HIS A 158 6.08 -2.93 -29.01
C HIS A 158 4.87 -2.33 -29.74
N GLY A 159 3.96 -1.68 -29.00
CA GLY A 159 2.75 -1.07 -29.55
C GLY A 159 1.62 -2.06 -29.89
N ASP A 160 1.74 -3.31 -29.48
CA ASP A 160 0.70 -4.34 -29.71
C ASP A 160 -0.30 -4.36 -28.53
N TYR A 161 -1.50 -3.88 -28.82
CA TYR A 161 -2.65 -3.84 -27.92
C TYR A 161 -3.75 -4.83 -28.34
N THR A 162 -3.37 -5.94 -28.96
CA THR A 162 -4.33 -6.96 -29.39
C THR A 162 -4.91 -7.69 -28.17
N VAL A 163 -6.24 -7.73 -28.08
CA VAL A 163 -6.96 -8.51 -27.05
C VAL A 163 -6.71 -9.99 -27.27
N ASP A 164 -6.34 -10.69 -26.20
CA ASP A 164 -6.13 -12.13 -26.16
C ASP A 164 -7.08 -12.76 -25.13
N PRO A 165 -8.21 -13.34 -25.57
CA PRO A 165 -9.19 -13.93 -24.68
C PRO A 165 -8.65 -15.09 -23.83
N ALA A 166 -7.68 -15.84 -24.36
CA ALA A 166 -7.09 -16.97 -23.62
C ALA A 166 -6.17 -16.45 -22.48
N PHE A 167 -5.41 -15.40 -22.77
CA PHE A 167 -4.61 -14.70 -21.77
C PHE A 167 -5.49 -14.12 -20.66
N GLY A 168 -6.60 -13.47 -21.02
CA GLY A 168 -7.58 -12.94 -20.08
C GLY A 168 -8.26 -14.00 -19.24
N ALA A 169 -8.68 -15.11 -19.84
CA ALA A 169 -9.29 -16.24 -19.13
C ALA A 169 -8.35 -16.81 -18.06
N ALA A 170 -7.05 -16.95 -18.36
CA ALA A 170 -6.06 -17.42 -17.41
C ALA A 170 -5.88 -16.45 -16.22
N PHE A 171 -6.06 -15.13 -16.40
CA PHE A 171 -6.06 -14.17 -15.29
C PHE A 171 -7.31 -14.31 -14.43
N LEU A 172 -8.49 -14.45 -15.04
CA LEU A 172 -9.74 -14.64 -14.30
C LEU A 172 -9.72 -15.93 -13.46
N GLU A 173 -9.20 -17.01 -14.03
CA GLU A 173 -9.02 -18.28 -13.30
C GLU A 173 -8.13 -18.10 -12.08
N ARG A 174 -6.98 -17.43 -12.22
CA ARG A 174 -6.09 -17.16 -11.08
C ARG A 174 -6.72 -16.23 -10.05
N ALA A 175 -7.47 -15.20 -10.48
CA ALA A 175 -8.16 -14.29 -9.57
C ALA A 175 -9.23 -15.04 -8.76
N THR A 176 -10.01 -15.90 -9.40
CA THR A 176 -11.01 -16.75 -8.74
C THR A 176 -10.34 -17.69 -7.74
N ALA A 177 -9.30 -18.41 -8.16
CA ALA A 177 -8.55 -19.32 -7.30
C ALA A 177 -7.92 -18.61 -6.09
N LEU A 178 -7.40 -17.40 -6.28
CA LEU A 178 -6.86 -16.57 -5.18
C LEU A 178 -7.95 -16.25 -4.16
N ILE A 179 -9.13 -15.81 -4.61
CA ILE A 179 -10.26 -15.47 -3.74
C ILE A 179 -10.74 -16.70 -2.97
N GLU A 180 -10.99 -17.81 -3.65
CA GLU A 180 -11.47 -19.05 -3.04
C GLU A 180 -10.47 -19.63 -2.02
N THR A 181 -9.17 -19.49 -2.30
CA THR A 181 -8.12 -20.04 -1.44
C THR A 181 -7.83 -19.15 -0.23
N TRP A 182 -7.80 -17.82 -0.42
CA TRP A 182 -7.20 -16.92 0.56
C TRP A 182 -8.17 -15.93 1.21
N HIS A 183 -9.32 -15.61 0.58
CA HIS A 183 -10.24 -14.64 1.19
C HIS A 183 -10.79 -15.15 2.53
N GLY A 184 -10.62 -14.33 3.58
CA GLY A 184 -11.06 -14.64 4.93
C GLY A 184 -10.13 -15.57 5.72
N LYS A 185 -9.02 -16.04 5.16
CA LYS A 185 -8.07 -16.92 5.88
C LYS A 185 -7.38 -16.19 7.03
N HIS A 186 -6.85 -16.99 7.98
CA HIS A 186 -6.18 -16.51 9.19
C HIS A 186 -7.05 -15.52 9.98
N ASP A 187 -8.29 -15.89 10.28
CA ASP A 187 -9.28 -15.09 11.02
C ASP A 187 -9.56 -13.72 10.37
N GLY A 188 -9.56 -13.68 9.01
CA GLY A 188 -9.77 -12.48 8.21
C GLY A 188 -8.55 -11.57 8.11
N ARG A 189 -7.37 -12.04 8.53
CA ARG A 189 -6.10 -11.33 8.35
C ARG A 189 -5.67 -11.28 6.89
N VAL A 190 -6.01 -12.30 6.09
CA VAL A 190 -5.85 -12.29 4.64
C VAL A 190 -7.22 -12.07 3.99
N ARG A 191 -7.33 -11.01 3.21
CA ARG A 191 -8.50 -10.66 2.41
C ARG A 191 -8.10 -10.55 0.94
N CYS A 192 -9.10 -10.60 0.05
CA CYS A 192 -8.90 -10.34 -1.36
C CYS A 192 -9.73 -9.14 -1.81
N GLN A 193 -9.31 -8.53 -2.90
CA GLN A 193 -10.08 -7.58 -3.70
C GLN A 193 -9.96 -7.97 -5.18
N VAL A 194 -10.76 -7.38 -6.06
CA VAL A 194 -10.67 -7.61 -7.50
C VAL A 194 -9.91 -6.46 -8.16
N ALA A 195 -8.93 -6.78 -9.01
CA ALA A 195 -8.10 -5.79 -9.67
C ALA A 195 -8.17 -5.90 -11.20
N ALA A 196 -8.56 -4.81 -11.86
CA ALA A 196 -8.21 -4.57 -13.26
C ALA A 196 -6.81 -3.95 -13.30
N HIS A 197 -5.95 -4.36 -14.25
CA HIS A 197 -4.61 -3.79 -14.30
C HIS A 197 -4.66 -2.30 -14.65
N ALA A 198 -5.12 -1.95 -15.86
CA ALA A 198 -5.23 -0.57 -16.29
C ALA A 198 -6.22 -0.46 -17.49
N PRO A 199 -6.76 0.75 -17.77
CA PRO A 199 -7.71 0.98 -18.88
C PRO A 199 -7.18 0.65 -20.28
N ASP A 200 -5.88 0.77 -20.50
CA ASP A 200 -5.26 0.50 -21.79
C ASP A 200 -5.07 -0.99 -22.11
N ASN A 201 -5.29 -1.87 -21.14
CA ASN A 201 -5.05 -3.30 -21.27
C ASN A 201 -6.15 -4.21 -20.71
N CYS A 202 -7.29 -3.62 -20.37
CA CYS A 202 -8.52 -4.33 -20.00
C CYS A 202 -9.64 -3.98 -20.97
N SER A 203 -10.09 -4.98 -21.74
CA SER A 203 -11.24 -4.81 -22.65
C SER A 203 -12.56 -4.62 -21.87
N PRO A 204 -13.65 -4.15 -22.54
CA PRO A 204 -14.98 -4.12 -21.94
C PRO A 204 -15.43 -5.48 -21.39
N ALA A 205 -15.10 -6.56 -22.08
CA ALA A 205 -15.43 -7.92 -21.65
C ALA A 205 -14.69 -8.30 -20.35
N MET A 206 -13.40 -7.99 -20.24
CA MET A 206 -12.60 -8.21 -19.04
C MET A 206 -13.17 -7.40 -17.85
N LEU A 207 -13.45 -6.12 -18.05
CA LEU A 207 -14.02 -5.27 -16.99
C LEU A 207 -15.39 -5.78 -16.53
N ALA A 208 -16.24 -6.28 -17.44
CA ALA A 208 -17.53 -6.88 -17.10
C ALA A 208 -17.35 -8.14 -16.24
N SER A 209 -16.48 -9.08 -16.65
CA SER A 209 -16.21 -10.30 -15.88
C SER A 209 -15.63 -10.01 -14.49
N LEU A 210 -14.74 -9.03 -14.38
CA LEU A 210 -14.17 -8.62 -13.08
C LEU A 210 -15.23 -7.96 -12.17
N ARG A 211 -16.16 -7.16 -12.71
CA ARG A 211 -17.28 -6.61 -11.93
C ARG A 211 -18.18 -7.71 -11.40
N GLU A 212 -18.49 -8.72 -12.23
CA GLU A 212 -19.29 -9.88 -11.82
C GLU A 212 -18.59 -10.66 -10.70
N LEU A 213 -17.27 -10.90 -10.85
CA LEU A 213 -16.46 -11.57 -9.82
C LEU A 213 -16.49 -10.79 -8.50
N ALA A 214 -16.33 -9.46 -8.55
CA ALA A 214 -16.38 -8.60 -7.36
C ALA A 214 -17.77 -8.65 -6.70
N ALA A 215 -18.84 -8.56 -7.48
CA ALA A 215 -20.21 -8.62 -6.99
C ALA A 215 -20.55 -9.98 -6.35
N THR A 216 -20.14 -11.08 -6.99
CA THR A 216 -20.37 -12.45 -6.50
C THR A 216 -19.78 -12.66 -5.10
N HIS A 217 -18.61 -12.08 -4.83
CA HIS A 217 -17.90 -12.26 -3.56
C HIS A 217 -18.01 -11.07 -2.60
N GLY A 218 -18.73 -10.01 -2.97
CA GLY A 218 -18.89 -8.80 -2.15
C GLY A 218 -17.56 -8.05 -1.89
N LEU A 219 -16.67 -8.00 -2.89
CA LEU A 219 -15.32 -7.49 -2.77
C LEU A 219 -15.19 -6.05 -3.28
N THR A 220 -14.26 -5.29 -2.68
CA THR A 220 -13.79 -4.01 -3.21
C THR A 220 -12.98 -4.21 -4.49
N ARG A 221 -12.82 -3.14 -5.27
CA ARG A 221 -12.13 -3.15 -6.57
C ARG A 221 -10.99 -2.16 -6.59
N THR A 222 -9.96 -2.44 -7.39
CA THR A 222 -8.86 -1.51 -7.63
C THR A 222 -8.45 -1.51 -9.11
N VAL A 223 -7.81 -0.41 -9.54
CA VAL A 223 -7.32 -0.24 -10.91
C VAL A 223 -6.23 0.85 -10.94
N HIS A 224 -5.18 0.67 -11.76
CA HIS A 224 -4.31 1.78 -12.13
C HIS A 224 -5.07 2.72 -13.08
N MET A 225 -4.91 4.01 -12.92
CA MET A 225 -5.68 4.98 -13.69
C MET A 225 -4.85 6.20 -14.05
N ALA A 226 -4.75 6.47 -15.35
CA ALA A 226 -4.03 7.61 -15.89
C ALA A 226 -2.61 7.72 -15.31
N GLN A 227 -1.90 6.58 -15.21
CA GLN A 227 -0.59 6.48 -14.57
C GLN A 227 0.55 6.94 -15.50
N SER A 228 0.34 6.89 -16.82
CA SER A 228 1.32 7.29 -17.84
C SER A 228 0.63 7.94 -19.04
N GLU A 229 1.40 8.76 -19.79
CA GLU A 229 0.94 9.33 -21.04
C GLU A 229 0.62 8.24 -22.08
N GLY A 230 1.38 7.13 -22.06
CA GLY A 230 1.16 5.98 -22.93
C GLY A 230 -0.19 5.33 -22.72
N GLU A 231 -0.60 5.11 -21.45
CA GLU A 231 -1.92 4.60 -21.07
C GLU A 231 -3.04 5.52 -21.57
N VAL A 232 -2.92 6.84 -21.28
CA VAL A 232 -3.92 7.84 -21.71
C VAL A 232 -4.06 7.85 -23.24
N ALA A 233 -2.94 7.88 -23.96
CA ALA A 233 -2.94 7.87 -25.41
C ALA A 233 -3.50 6.57 -26.01
N ALA A 234 -3.19 5.42 -25.41
CA ALA A 234 -3.69 4.13 -25.86
C ALA A 234 -5.21 4.01 -25.63
N THR A 235 -5.69 4.40 -24.46
CA THR A 235 -7.13 4.42 -24.14
C THR A 235 -7.90 5.38 -25.07
N GLN A 236 -7.33 6.57 -25.34
CA GLN A 236 -7.92 7.53 -26.25
C GLN A 236 -7.98 7.00 -27.69
N ARG A 237 -6.93 6.31 -28.18
CA ARG A 237 -6.93 5.71 -29.52
C ARG A 237 -7.95 4.58 -29.66
N ALA A 238 -8.06 3.72 -28.63
CA ALA A 238 -8.93 2.56 -28.68
C ALA A 238 -10.41 2.90 -28.47
N HIS A 239 -10.72 3.88 -27.62
CA HIS A 239 -12.08 4.13 -27.14
C HIS A 239 -12.59 5.55 -27.38
N GLY A 240 -11.74 6.51 -27.78
CA GLY A 240 -12.10 7.93 -27.90
C GLY A 240 -12.35 8.64 -26.57
N LEU A 241 -11.91 8.06 -25.45
CA LEU A 241 -12.22 8.48 -24.10
C LEU A 241 -10.95 8.60 -23.23
N THR A 242 -11.02 9.43 -22.20
CA THR A 242 -10.01 9.39 -21.12
C THR A 242 -10.11 8.07 -20.33
N PRO A 243 -9.07 7.65 -19.59
CA PRO A 243 -9.12 6.48 -18.72
C PRO A 243 -10.31 6.46 -17.77
N ALA A 244 -10.60 7.58 -17.10
CA ALA A 244 -11.74 7.69 -16.17
C ALA A 244 -13.09 7.59 -16.90
N ALA A 245 -13.25 8.27 -18.04
CA ALA A 245 -14.47 8.23 -18.85
C ALA A 245 -14.70 6.83 -19.46
N TYR A 246 -13.64 6.11 -19.83
CA TYR A 246 -13.73 4.73 -20.27
C TYR A 246 -14.23 3.82 -19.14
N LEU A 247 -13.63 3.88 -17.97
CA LEU A 247 -14.06 3.11 -16.80
C LEU A 247 -15.50 3.44 -16.36
N GLU A 248 -15.93 4.70 -16.50
CA GLU A 248 -17.32 5.09 -16.26
C GLU A 248 -18.27 4.42 -17.24
N ARG A 249 -17.97 4.49 -18.54
CA ARG A 249 -18.77 3.85 -19.57
C ARG A 249 -18.95 2.36 -19.34
N GLU A 250 -17.89 1.70 -18.89
CA GLU A 250 -17.91 0.26 -18.59
C GLU A 250 -18.51 -0.07 -17.19
N GLY A 251 -18.98 0.94 -16.45
CA GLY A 251 -19.61 0.78 -15.14
C GLY A 251 -18.62 0.29 -14.06
N TRP A 252 -17.33 0.57 -14.22
CA TRP A 252 -16.30 0.19 -13.25
C TRP A 252 -16.28 1.10 -12.02
N LEU A 253 -16.64 2.38 -12.16
CA LEU A 253 -16.52 3.37 -11.10
C LEU A 253 -17.56 3.20 -9.99
N GLY A 254 -17.16 3.43 -8.73
CA GLY A 254 -18.05 3.37 -7.58
C GLY A 254 -17.31 3.62 -6.26
N PRO A 255 -18.02 3.73 -5.13
CA PRO A 255 -17.44 4.01 -3.82
C PRO A 255 -16.59 2.83 -3.25
N ASP A 256 -16.70 1.67 -3.85
CA ASP A 256 -15.92 0.46 -3.56
C ASP A 256 -14.64 0.36 -4.40
N VAL A 257 -14.35 1.37 -5.24
CA VAL A 257 -13.17 1.41 -6.12
C VAL A 257 -12.08 2.28 -5.54
N VAL A 258 -10.85 1.75 -5.57
CA VAL A 258 -9.62 2.51 -5.33
C VAL A 258 -8.84 2.60 -6.64
N GLY A 259 -8.69 3.82 -7.16
CA GLY A 259 -7.88 4.09 -8.36
C GLY A 259 -6.48 4.56 -7.97
N ALA A 260 -5.43 3.89 -8.47
CA ALA A 260 -4.05 4.29 -8.20
C ALA A 260 -3.55 5.34 -9.19
N HIS A 261 -2.70 6.25 -8.68
CA HIS A 261 -1.92 7.28 -9.39
C HIS A 261 -2.65 8.56 -9.79
N TRP A 262 -3.57 8.53 -10.76
CA TRP A 262 -4.29 9.69 -11.31
C TRP A 262 -3.37 10.79 -11.87
N THR A 263 -2.15 10.43 -12.25
CA THR A 263 -1.07 11.37 -12.63
C THR A 263 -1.49 12.29 -13.77
N PHE A 264 -2.17 11.72 -14.76
CA PHE A 264 -2.61 12.41 -15.98
C PHE A 264 -4.14 12.60 -16.07
N CYS A 265 -4.85 12.53 -14.95
CA CYS A 265 -6.28 12.87 -14.89
C CYS A 265 -6.49 14.33 -15.19
N THR A 266 -7.48 14.62 -16.06
CA THR A 266 -7.97 15.99 -16.30
C THR A 266 -8.85 16.49 -15.15
N ARG A 267 -9.18 17.78 -15.13
CA ARG A 267 -10.15 18.31 -14.18
C ARG A 267 -11.51 17.61 -14.28
N ALA A 268 -11.98 17.35 -15.51
CA ALA A 268 -13.25 16.66 -15.73
C ALA A 268 -13.22 15.21 -15.22
N ASP A 269 -12.09 14.51 -15.36
CA ASP A 269 -11.90 13.17 -14.79
C ASP A 269 -12.01 13.20 -13.27
N ILE A 270 -11.37 14.18 -12.62
CA ILE A 270 -11.42 14.33 -11.16
C ILE A 270 -12.83 14.58 -10.67
N ASP A 271 -13.57 15.50 -11.32
CA ASP A 271 -14.96 15.81 -10.97
C ASP A 271 -15.86 14.57 -11.14
N LEU A 272 -15.66 13.78 -12.20
CA LEU A 272 -16.33 12.49 -12.42
C LEU A 272 -16.04 11.48 -11.32
N LEU A 273 -14.76 11.27 -11.02
CA LEU A 273 -14.30 10.30 -10.01
C LEU A 273 -14.79 10.67 -8.60
N ALA A 274 -14.78 11.96 -8.26
CA ALA A 274 -15.34 12.48 -7.04
C ALA A 274 -16.85 12.22 -6.94
N ALA A 275 -17.60 12.49 -8.03
CA ALA A 275 -19.04 12.25 -8.08
C ALA A 275 -19.41 10.76 -7.93
N ARG A 276 -18.55 9.85 -8.34
CA ARG A 276 -18.72 8.40 -8.18
C ARG A 276 -18.20 7.86 -6.84
N GLY A 277 -17.59 8.71 -6.00
CA GLY A 277 -17.04 8.33 -4.70
C GLY A 277 -15.78 7.45 -4.80
N VAL A 278 -15.11 7.46 -5.96
CA VAL A 278 -13.85 6.72 -6.15
C VAL A 278 -12.78 7.31 -5.24
N ARG A 279 -11.97 6.44 -4.63
CA ARG A 279 -10.85 6.82 -3.75
C ARG A 279 -9.55 6.77 -4.52
N MET A 280 -8.62 7.66 -4.18
CA MET A 280 -7.30 7.70 -4.82
C MET A 280 -6.25 7.02 -3.95
N ALA A 281 -5.56 6.00 -4.45
CA ALA A 281 -4.29 5.56 -3.89
C ALA A 281 -3.16 6.39 -4.53
N HIS A 282 -2.66 7.35 -3.74
CA HIS A 282 -1.56 8.22 -4.16
C HIS A 282 -0.22 7.60 -3.78
N CYS A 283 0.70 7.49 -4.75
CA CYS A 283 2.01 6.90 -4.58
C CYS A 283 3.13 7.94 -4.80
N PRO A 284 3.20 8.98 -3.93
CA PRO A 284 4.00 10.18 -4.21
C PRO A 284 5.50 9.91 -4.35
N ALA A 285 6.07 9.02 -3.54
CA ALA A 285 7.49 8.69 -3.63
C ALA A 285 7.83 7.98 -4.94
N SER A 286 6.99 7.02 -5.38
CA SER A 286 7.19 6.29 -6.62
C SER A 286 7.11 7.20 -7.85
N ILE A 287 6.04 8.01 -7.95
CA ILE A 287 5.90 8.92 -9.10
C ILE A 287 6.99 9.98 -9.15
N SER A 288 7.45 10.48 -7.99
CA SER A 288 8.53 11.48 -7.93
C SER A 288 9.87 10.92 -8.41
N ARG A 289 10.20 9.65 -8.10
CA ARG A 289 11.38 8.95 -8.64
C ARG A 289 11.34 8.87 -10.16
N ARG A 290 10.15 8.74 -10.77
CA ARG A 290 9.96 8.76 -12.22
C ARG A 290 9.80 10.16 -12.82
N ARG A 291 10.16 11.22 -12.07
CA ARG A 291 10.05 12.64 -12.48
C ARG A 291 8.61 13.06 -12.85
N LEU A 292 7.61 12.32 -12.39
CA LEU A 292 6.21 12.64 -12.59
C LEU A 292 5.68 13.44 -11.40
N HIS A 293 4.66 14.22 -11.64
CA HIS A 293 3.95 14.97 -10.62
C HIS A 293 2.46 14.90 -10.92
N PRO A 294 1.61 14.55 -9.96
CA PRO A 294 0.17 14.60 -10.17
C PRO A 294 -0.25 16.05 -10.41
N ALA A 295 -0.52 16.39 -11.67
CA ALA A 295 -0.74 17.76 -12.10
C ALA A 295 -1.82 18.49 -11.31
N LEU A 296 -2.81 17.78 -10.74
CA LEU A 296 -4.00 18.33 -10.12
C LEU A 296 -4.24 17.83 -8.68
N ILE A 297 -3.18 17.51 -7.93
CA ILE A 297 -3.32 16.93 -6.58
C ILE A 297 -4.13 17.87 -5.63
N GLY A 298 -3.96 19.17 -5.77
CA GLY A 298 -4.75 20.17 -5.05
C GLY A 298 -6.23 20.11 -5.42
N THR A 299 -6.53 19.95 -6.71
CA THR A 299 -7.89 19.82 -7.24
C THR A 299 -8.55 18.53 -6.75
N ILE A 300 -7.83 17.42 -6.75
CA ILE A 300 -8.30 16.10 -6.25
C ILE A 300 -8.82 16.25 -4.82
N ARG A 301 -8.04 16.90 -3.96
CA ARG A 301 -8.43 17.12 -2.58
C ARG A 301 -9.59 18.12 -2.45
N ASP A 302 -9.56 19.23 -3.20
CA ASP A 302 -10.61 20.26 -3.16
C ASP A 302 -11.94 19.73 -3.71
N ALA A 303 -11.92 18.72 -4.56
CA ALA A 303 -13.11 17.97 -5.01
C ALA A 303 -13.67 17.02 -3.94
N GLY A 304 -13.04 16.93 -2.76
CA GLY A 304 -13.49 16.05 -1.68
C GLY A 304 -13.12 14.56 -1.87
N VAL A 305 -12.24 14.24 -2.83
CA VAL A 305 -11.76 12.89 -3.04
C VAL A 305 -10.99 12.40 -1.82
N ARG A 306 -11.34 11.23 -1.33
CA ARG A 306 -10.61 10.59 -0.25
C ARG A 306 -9.29 10.01 -0.80
N VAL A 307 -8.17 10.57 -0.34
CA VAL A 307 -6.82 10.15 -0.71
C VAL A 307 -6.27 9.22 0.35
N VAL A 308 -5.67 8.11 -0.08
CA VAL A 308 -4.88 7.19 0.73
C VAL A 308 -3.49 7.06 0.13
N LEU A 309 -2.50 6.62 0.91
CA LEU A 309 -1.12 6.54 0.46
C LEU A 309 -0.68 5.08 0.22
N GLY A 310 0.12 4.90 -0.82
CA GLY A 310 0.76 3.65 -1.16
C GLY A 310 2.21 3.85 -1.60
N THR A 311 3.03 2.81 -1.49
CA THR A 311 4.43 2.88 -1.93
C THR A 311 4.60 2.54 -3.40
N ASP A 312 3.65 1.84 -3.98
CA ASP A 312 3.68 1.27 -5.34
C ASP A 312 4.78 0.19 -5.43
N ASN A 313 5.85 0.43 -6.14
CA ASN A 313 6.90 -0.53 -6.43
C ASN A 313 8.22 -0.21 -5.68
N MET A 314 9.14 -1.18 -5.65
CA MET A 314 10.53 -1.07 -5.20
C MET A 314 10.73 -0.73 -3.71
N SER A 315 9.69 -0.40 -2.96
CA SER A 315 9.77 -0.15 -1.51
C SER A 315 8.44 -0.43 -0.83
N ALA A 316 8.48 -0.87 0.42
CA ALA A 316 7.31 -0.98 1.30
C ALA A 316 7.38 0.03 2.48
N ASP A 317 8.33 0.97 2.44
CA ASP A 317 8.52 2.01 3.45
C ASP A 317 7.56 3.18 3.24
N LEU A 318 6.62 3.36 4.16
CA LEU A 318 5.65 4.46 4.13
C LEU A 318 6.21 5.81 4.60
N PHE A 319 7.35 5.88 5.30
CA PHE A 319 7.88 7.17 5.79
C PHE A 319 8.24 8.13 4.65
N PRO A 320 9.04 7.74 3.65
CA PRO A 320 9.27 8.61 2.50
C PRO A 320 7.97 8.96 1.76
N THR A 321 7.03 8.01 1.67
CA THR A 321 5.74 8.23 1.04
C THR A 321 4.91 9.28 1.76
N MET A 322 4.86 9.26 3.09
CA MET A 322 4.20 10.28 3.91
C MET A 322 4.88 11.66 3.77
N ALA A 323 6.21 11.70 3.87
CA ALA A 323 6.96 12.95 3.80
C ALA A 323 6.83 13.62 2.42
N VAL A 324 7.05 12.87 1.33
CA VAL A 324 6.91 13.36 -0.04
C VAL A 324 5.47 13.74 -0.34
N GLY A 325 4.49 12.93 0.08
CA GLY A 325 3.07 13.23 -0.06
C GLY A 325 2.71 14.56 0.60
N ALA A 326 3.12 14.76 1.86
CA ALA A 326 2.90 16.03 2.56
C ALA A 326 3.51 17.23 1.80
N MET A 327 4.73 17.09 1.27
CA MET A 327 5.42 18.16 0.54
C MET A 327 4.76 18.44 -0.81
N LEU A 328 4.47 17.43 -1.63
CA LEU A 328 3.86 17.59 -2.94
C LEU A 328 2.47 18.26 -2.86
N HIS A 329 1.67 17.90 -1.86
CA HIS A 329 0.37 18.53 -1.63
C HIS A 329 0.47 20.02 -1.26
N ARG A 330 1.62 20.49 -0.82
CA ARG A 330 1.86 21.90 -0.42
C ARG A 330 2.53 22.72 -1.53
N THR A 331 3.25 22.09 -2.46
CA THR A 331 3.91 22.79 -3.56
C THR A 331 2.87 23.40 -4.51
N GLY A 332 3.19 24.58 -5.08
CA GLY A 332 2.31 25.29 -6.01
C GLY A 332 1.07 25.94 -5.40
N ARG A 333 0.86 25.83 -4.09
CA ARG A 333 -0.17 26.60 -3.39
C ARG A 333 0.41 27.92 -2.92
N GLY A 334 -0.24 29.03 -3.29
CA GLY A 334 0.08 30.34 -2.69
C GLY A 334 -0.02 30.28 -1.17
N ARG A 335 0.69 31.16 -0.49
CA ARG A 335 0.82 31.18 0.99
C ARG A 335 -0.51 31.38 1.75
N GLU A 336 -1.59 31.68 1.09
CA GLU A 336 -2.79 32.24 1.69
C GLU A 336 -4.04 31.43 1.29
N LYS A 337 -4.34 30.38 2.03
CA LYS A 337 -5.74 30.03 2.28
C LYS A 337 -6.00 30.12 3.78
N GLU A 338 -7.06 30.81 4.18
CA GLU A 338 -7.64 30.69 5.51
C GLU A 338 -7.76 29.22 5.87
N GLY A 339 -7.22 28.82 7.02
CA GLY A 339 -7.26 27.42 7.47
C GLY A 339 -5.93 26.71 7.62
N GLY A 340 -4.80 27.37 7.36
CA GLY A 340 -3.47 26.83 7.63
C GLY A 340 -2.89 25.94 6.53
N VAL A 341 -1.77 25.30 6.83
CA VAL A 341 -1.04 24.43 5.89
C VAL A 341 -1.71 23.06 5.82
N VAL A 342 -2.14 22.65 4.64
CA VAL A 342 -2.75 21.34 4.38
C VAL A 342 -1.98 20.57 3.30
N PRO A 343 -1.87 19.23 3.40
CA PRO A 343 -2.38 18.40 4.49
C PRO A 343 -1.64 18.68 5.80
N THR A 344 -2.33 18.58 6.92
CA THR A 344 -1.73 18.55 8.25
C THR A 344 -1.04 17.20 8.47
N PRO A 345 -0.12 17.08 9.45
CA PRO A 345 0.42 15.76 9.81
C PRO A 345 -0.65 14.74 10.19
N GLN A 346 -1.74 15.16 10.84
CA GLN A 346 -2.86 14.29 11.16
C GLN A 346 -3.59 13.80 9.90
N ASP A 347 -3.78 14.67 8.90
CA ASP A 347 -4.40 14.26 7.63
C ASP A 347 -3.55 13.20 6.92
N VAL A 348 -2.21 13.34 6.97
CA VAL A 348 -1.29 12.34 6.39
C VAL A 348 -1.34 11.01 7.15
N LEU A 349 -1.40 11.05 8.49
CA LEU A 349 -1.58 9.84 9.29
C LEU A 349 -2.93 9.16 8.99
N ASP A 350 -4.00 9.94 8.82
CA ASP A 350 -5.30 9.38 8.43
C ASP A 350 -5.24 8.67 7.06
N MET A 351 -4.44 9.19 6.11
CA MET A 351 -4.26 8.57 4.78
C MET A 351 -3.57 7.18 4.83
N VAL A 352 -2.82 6.90 5.89
CA VAL A 352 -2.12 5.62 6.08
C VAL A 352 -2.69 4.79 7.26
N THR A 353 -3.83 5.20 7.81
CA THR A 353 -4.51 4.49 8.90
C THR A 353 -6.00 4.34 8.59
N ARG A 354 -6.89 5.13 9.21
CA ARG A 354 -8.34 4.97 9.09
C ARG A 354 -8.87 5.10 7.66
N SER A 355 -8.37 6.08 6.89
CA SER A 355 -8.84 6.27 5.51
C SER A 355 -8.42 5.10 4.61
N ALA A 356 -7.22 4.56 4.82
CA ALA A 356 -6.74 3.38 4.11
C ALA A 356 -7.55 2.13 4.51
N ALA A 357 -7.83 1.92 5.80
CA ALA A 357 -8.68 0.84 6.28
C ALA A 357 -10.08 0.88 5.67
N ASP A 358 -10.71 2.06 5.71
CA ASP A 358 -12.04 2.27 5.11
C ASP A 358 -12.04 2.02 3.59
N SER A 359 -10.91 2.29 2.91
CA SER A 359 -10.81 2.13 1.45
C SER A 359 -10.81 0.67 0.99
N VAL A 360 -10.42 -0.25 1.86
CA VAL A 360 -10.38 -1.69 1.58
C VAL A 360 -11.48 -2.47 2.32
N GLY A 361 -12.48 -1.77 2.84
CA GLY A 361 -13.61 -2.39 3.54
C GLY A 361 -13.23 -3.04 4.87
N ALA A 362 -12.27 -2.44 5.61
CA ALA A 362 -11.80 -2.94 6.91
C ALA A 362 -12.10 -1.92 8.03
N PRO A 363 -13.37 -1.65 8.37
CA PRO A 363 -13.76 -0.59 9.31
C PRO A 363 -13.33 -0.85 10.76
N ASP A 364 -12.93 -2.08 11.09
CA ASP A 364 -12.42 -2.47 12.40
C ASP A 364 -10.89 -2.28 12.54
N LEU A 365 -10.26 -1.51 11.63
CA LEU A 365 -8.85 -1.18 11.59
C LEU A 365 -8.59 0.33 11.50
N GLY A 366 -7.33 0.72 11.67
CA GLY A 366 -6.85 2.09 11.45
C GLY A 366 -7.24 3.10 12.52
N ARG A 367 -7.77 2.64 13.66
CA ARG A 367 -8.16 3.46 14.83
C ARG A 367 -7.73 2.79 16.13
N ILE A 368 -7.41 3.59 17.15
CA ILE A 368 -7.23 3.09 18.53
C ILE A 368 -8.50 3.41 19.30
N GLU A 369 -9.44 2.47 19.28
CA GLU A 369 -10.71 2.52 19.98
C GLU A 369 -11.07 1.14 20.53
N ALA A 370 -11.88 1.09 21.58
CA ALA A 370 -12.38 -0.17 22.12
C ALA A 370 -13.18 -0.94 21.05
N GLY A 371 -12.89 -2.24 20.92
CA GLY A 371 -13.50 -3.12 19.92
C GLY A 371 -12.72 -3.21 18.59
N MET A 372 -11.84 -2.28 18.27
CA MET A 372 -10.98 -2.34 17.07
C MET A 372 -9.96 -3.46 17.15
N ARG A 373 -9.45 -3.92 16.02
CA ARG A 373 -8.33 -4.86 15.95
C ARG A 373 -7.07 -4.24 16.58
N ALA A 374 -6.31 -5.06 17.28
CA ALA A 374 -5.06 -4.64 17.90
C ALA A 374 -3.91 -4.69 16.88
N ASP A 375 -4.02 -3.84 15.86
CA ASP A 375 -2.95 -3.56 14.90
C ASP A 375 -2.35 -2.21 15.29
N LEU A 376 -1.11 -2.22 15.80
CA LEU A 376 -0.48 -1.05 16.42
C LEU A 376 0.96 -0.87 15.93
N THR A 377 1.34 0.40 15.78
CA THR A 377 2.72 0.83 15.52
C THR A 377 3.22 1.68 16.67
N LEU A 378 4.34 1.30 17.24
CA LEU A 378 4.96 1.98 18.38
C LEU A 378 6.22 2.70 17.89
N ILE A 379 6.27 4.03 18.05
CA ILE A 379 7.37 4.90 17.62
C ILE A 379 8.16 5.34 18.84
N ASP A 380 9.47 5.10 18.84
CA ASP A 380 10.39 5.58 19.87
C ASP A 380 10.71 7.06 19.68
N MET A 381 10.26 7.88 20.61
CA MET A 381 10.49 9.33 20.59
C MET A 381 11.85 9.71 21.19
N ASP A 382 12.61 8.76 21.73
CA ASP A 382 13.94 9.00 22.30
C ASP A 382 15.06 8.72 21.28
N GLN A 383 14.83 9.18 20.05
CA GLN A 383 15.73 9.08 18.93
C GLN A 383 16.09 10.49 18.43
N ALA A 384 17.28 10.67 17.88
CA ALA A 384 17.75 11.98 17.37
C ALA A 384 16.78 12.60 16.35
N ALA A 385 16.24 11.80 15.44
CA ALA A 385 15.27 12.27 14.43
C ALA A 385 13.92 12.71 15.04
N MET A 386 13.58 12.25 16.25
CA MET A 386 12.34 12.58 16.93
C MET A 386 12.49 13.70 17.96
N ARG A 387 13.70 14.26 18.14
CA ARG A 387 13.99 15.35 19.08
C ARG A 387 14.32 16.64 18.33
N PRO A 388 13.87 17.83 18.82
CA PRO A 388 12.97 18.04 19.94
C PRO A 388 11.53 17.61 19.64
N ALA A 389 10.85 16.98 20.59
CA ALA A 389 9.49 16.42 20.43
C ALA A 389 8.39 17.45 20.75
N ILE A 390 8.44 18.65 20.14
CA ILE A 390 7.44 19.70 20.38
C ILE A 390 6.11 19.36 19.70
N ARG A 391 6.16 18.79 18.52
CA ARG A 391 4.99 18.36 17.73
C ARG A 391 5.21 16.92 17.21
N PRO A 392 4.95 15.90 18.03
CA PRO A 392 5.28 14.51 17.72
C PRO A 392 4.75 14.02 16.38
N LEU A 393 3.50 14.33 16.03
CA LEU A 393 2.90 13.93 14.76
C LEU A 393 3.66 14.54 13.57
N SER A 394 4.07 15.80 13.69
CA SER A 394 4.87 16.49 12.67
C SER A 394 6.25 15.83 12.51
N ASN A 395 6.89 15.46 13.62
CA ASN A 395 8.17 14.76 13.58
C ASN A 395 8.03 13.40 12.87
N ILE A 396 7.01 12.63 13.22
CA ILE A 396 6.76 11.31 12.61
C ILE A 396 6.56 11.44 11.10
N VAL A 397 5.72 12.37 10.65
CA VAL A 397 5.40 12.51 9.22
C VAL A 397 6.59 13.05 8.39
N HIS A 398 7.36 14.00 8.93
CA HIS A 398 8.39 14.68 8.15
C HIS A 398 9.80 14.12 8.34
N TYR A 399 10.08 13.50 9.47
CA TYR A 399 11.43 13.06 9.87
C TYR A 399 11.47 11.60 10.31
N GLY A 400 10.31 10.92 10.34
CA GLY A 400 10.24 9.49 10.64
C GLY A 400 10.98 8.64 9.61
N HIS A 401 11.51 7.54 10.07
CA HIS A 401 12.19 6.52 9.27
C HIS A 401 12.09 5.16 9.97
N PRO A 402 12.39 4.03 9.32
CA PRO A 402 12.26 2.70 9.93
C PRO A 402 12.98 2.56 11.28
N GLY A 403 14.10 3.28 11.46
CA GLY A 403 14.90 3.25 12.69
C GLY A 403 14.17 3.75 13.94
N VAL A 404 13.11 4.55 13.81
CA VAL A 404 12.34 5.05 14.95
C VAL A 404 11.18 4.12 15.35
N VAL A 405 10.86 3.11 14.55
CA VAL A 405 9.81 2.12 14.87
C VAL A 405 10.34 1.16 15.92
N HIS A 406 9.76 1.19 17.11
CA HIS A 406 10.13 0.32 18.23
C HIS A 406 9.52 -1.07 18.09
N SER A 407 8.21 -1.14 17.80
CA SER A 407 7.47 -2.40 17.72
C SER A 407 6.28 -2.29 16.76
N THR A 408 5.93 -3.43 16.14
CA THR A 408 4.80 -3.58 15.22
C THR A 408 3.95 -4.77 15.65
N MET A 409 2.66 -4.54 15.84
CA MET A 409 1.69 -5.55 16.30
C MET A 409 0.57 -5.72 15.27
N VAL A 410 0.20 -6.97 14.98
CA VAL A 410 -0.96 -7.33 14.15
C VAL A 410 -1.83 -8.33 14.92
N ASP A 411 -3.12 -8.05 15.01
CA ASP A 411 -4.07 -8.91 15.75
C ASP A 411 -3.57 -9.28 17.16
N GLY A 412 -2.98 -8.31 17.89
CA GLY A 412 -2.45 -8.51 19.23
C GLY A 412 -1.19 -9.40 19.30
N THR A 413 -0.56 -9.68 18.17
CA THR A 413 0.67 -10.46 18.08
C THR A 413 1.81 -9.58 17.59
N TRP A 414 2.94 -9.60 18.30
CA TRP A 414 4.13 -8.87 17.88
C TRP A 414 4.74 -9.49 16.62
N LEU A 415 4.84 -8.74 15.54
CA LEU A 415 5.64 -9.09 14.36
C LEU A 415 7.08 -8.58 14.51
N MET A 416 7.22 -7.41 15.15
CA MET A 416 8.48 -6.86 15.61
C MET A 416 8.30 -6.33 17.04
N ARG A 417 9.21 -6.66 17.95
CA ARG A 417 9.24 -6.14 19.31
C ARG A 417 10.65 -5.71 19.69
N ASP A 418 10.77 -4.53 20.26
CA ASP A 418 12.08 -3.95 20.66
C ASP A 418 13.08 -4.04 19.49
N ARG A 419 12.60 -3.74 18.27
CA ARG A 419 13.31 -3.83 16.98
C ARG A 419 13.78 -5.24 16.57
N ARG A 420 13.31 -6.27 17.23
CA ARG A 420 13.57 -7.67 16.87
C ARG A 420 12.38 -8.25 16.12
N LEU A 421 12.62 -8.79 14.94
CA LEU A 421 11.60 -9.52 14.18
C LEU A 421 11.27 -10.84 14.89
N MET A 422 9.98 -11.18 14.91
CA MET A 422 9.47 -12.33 15.64
C MET A 422 9.11 -13.49 14.71
N THR A 423 8.89 -13.22 13.42
CA THR A 423 8.33 -14.19 12.46
C THR A 423 9.23 -14.42 11.25
N ILE A 424 10.31 -13.66 11.10
CA ILE A 424 11.20 -13.70 9.92
C ILE A 424 12.65 -13.82 10.38
N ASP A 425 13.40 -14.77 9.79
CA ASP A 425 14.86 -14.82 9.88
C ASP A 425 15.45 -13.80 8.89
N GLU A 426 15.65 -12.57 9.35
CA GLU A 426 16.13 -11.46 8.53
C GLU A 426 17.47 -11.78 7.83
N PRO A 427 18.54 -12.25 8.51
CA PRO A 427 19.81 -12.53 7.85
C PRO A 427 19.70 -13.59 6.75
N ALA A 428 18.90 -14.63 6.95
CA ALA A 428 18.68 -15.66 5.94
C ALA A 428 17.90 -15.11 4.74
N LEU A 429 16.81 -14.37 5.00
CA LEU A 429 15.98 -13.78 3.94
C LEU A 429 16.75 -12.76 3.09
N LEU A 430 17.57 -11.90 3.70
CA LEU A 430 18.39 -10.92 2.96
C LEU A 430 19.37 -11.61 2.00
N ARG A 431 20.06 -12.67 2.46
CA ARG A 431 20.97 -13.44 1.58
C ARG A 431 20.23 -14.09 0.42
N GLU A 432 19.10 -14.75 0.71
CA GLU A 432 18.31 -15.44 -0.33
C GLU A 432 17.70 -14.44 -1.32
N ALA A 433 17.15 -13.34 -0.85
CA ALA A 433 16.56 -12.31 -1.70
C ALA A 433 17.59 -11.69 -2.67
N GLN A 434 18.84 -11.50 -2.19
CA GLN A 434 19.94 -11.05 -3.04
C GLN A 434 20.26 -12.05 -4.14
N ALA A 435 20.38 -13.35 -3.81
CA ALA A 435 20.64 -14.40 -4.78
C ALA A 435 19.50 -14.59 -5.78
N VAL A 436 18.24 -14.49 -5.29
CA VAL A 436 17.03 -14.52 -6.13
C VAL A 436 17.02 -13.36 -7.11
N THR A 437 17.25 -12.15 -6.64
CA THR A 437 17.25 -10.95 -7.48
C THR A 437 18.23 -11.09 -8.64
N ARG A 438 19.45 -11.59 -8.37
CA ARG A 438 20.45 -11.83 -9.41
C ARG A 438 19.94 -12.80 -10.48
N ARG A 439 19.43 -13.98 -10.07
CA ARG A 439 18.89 -14.99 -11.01
C ARG A 439 17.72 -14.45 -11.84
N VAL A 440 16.84 -13.67 -11.23
CA VAL A 440 15.70 -13.05 -11.90
C VAL A 440 16.16 -12.05 -12.96
N TRP A 441 17.13 -11.20 -12.64
CA TRP A 441 17.71 -10.25 -13.59
C TRP A 441 18.43 -10.94 -14.74
N ASP A 442 19.19 -12.01 -14.50
CA ASP A 442 19.84 -12.78 -15.57
C ASP A 442 18.81 -13.33 -16.56
N ARG A 443 17.68 -13.86 -16.07
CA ARG A 443 16.59 -14.34 -16.92
C ARG A 443 15.84 -13.20 -17.62
N LEU A 444 15.63 -12.08 -16.94
CA LEU A 444 14.98 -10.91 -17.56
C LEU A 444 15.75 -10.44 -18.77
N VAL A 445 17.06 -10.24 -18.65
CA VAL A 445 17.94 -9.81 -19.73
C VAL A 445 18.03 -10.86 -20.84
N ALA A 446 18.15 -12.15 -20.48
CA ALA A 446 18.18 -13.23 -21.47
C ALA A 446 16.88 -13.31 -22.29
N ALA A 447 15.74 -13.10 -21.65
CA ALA A 447 14.43 -13.09 -22.33
C ALA A 447 14.14 -11.78 -23.12
N ASN A 448 14.87 -10.71 -22.82
CA ASN A 448 14.68 -9.38 -23.41
C ASN A 448 16.05 -8.75 -23.73
N PRO A 449 16.74 -9.21 -24.78
CA PRO A 449 18.11 -8.80 -25.09
C PRO A 449 18.28 -7.31 -25.43
N ASP A 450 17.19 -6.63 -25.74
CA ASP A 450 17.11 -5.19 -26.02
C ASP A 450 17.07 -4.32 -24.75
N LEU A 451 16.90 -4.92 -23.56
CA LEU A 451 16.93 -4.20 -22.29
C LEU A 451 18.36 -3.99 -21.80
N ALA A 452 18.66 -2.76 -21.36
CA ALA A 452 19.93 -2.47 -20.71
C ALA A 452 20.03 -3.20 -19.37
N ARG A 453 21.15 -3.90 -19.14
CA ARG A 453 21.44 -4.53 -17.85
C ARG A 453 22.04 -3.49 -16.90
N PRO A 454 21.56 -3.38 -15.65
CA PRO A 454 22.23 -2.57 -14.64
C PRO A 454 23.60 -3.15 -14.31
N ASP A 455 24.51 -2.27 -13.88
CA ASP A 455 25.81 -2.70 -13.36
C ASP A 455 25.61 -3.39 -12.00
N MET A 456 25.91 -4.70 -11.93
CA MET A 456 25.74 -5.51 -10.74
C MET A 456 27.09 -5.93 -10.10
N GLN A 457 28.17 -5.20 -10.35
CA GLN A 457 29.51 -5.53 -9.87
C GLN A 457 29.65 -5.62 -8.34
N TRP A 458 28.72 -5.03 -7.60
CA TRP A 458 28.71 -5.03 -6.13
C TRP A 458 28.34 -6.39 -5.49
N PHE A 459 28.01 -7.39 -6.29
CA PHE A 459 27.47 -8.67 -5.82
C PHE A 459 28.35 -9.89 -6.14
N ASP A 460 29.53 -9.66 -6.70
CA ASP A 460 30.50 -10.73 -7.01
C ASP A 460 31.43 -11.05 -5.83
#